data_f0f1558567d2990edff3db47b27031cd
#
_entry.id   f0f1558567d2990edff3db47b27031cd
#
_cell.length_a   1.000
_cell.length_b   1.000
_cell.length_c   1.000
_cell.angle_alpha   90.00
_cell.angle_beta   90.00
_cell.angle_gamma   90.00
#
_symmetry.space_group_name_H-M   'P 1'
#
loop_
_entity.id
_entity.type
_entity.pdbx_description
1 polymer ?
#
loop_
_entity_poly.entity_id
_entity_poly.type
_entity_poly.pdbx_seq_one_letter_code
_entity_poly.pdbx_strand_id
1 'polypeptide(L)'
;PGLVVLAGFMRILTPAFVQHYQGRLINIHPSLLPRHRGLDTHRKALEAGDDVHGASVHFVTAELDGGPVIAQARVAVNPGDDEEKLAARVLAREHELLPQVVAWFAEGRLAMRNGQVCFDNRALSGPLQC
;
A
#
# COMPACT_ATOMS: atom_id res chain seq x y z
N PRO A 1 -5.74 -17.97 -9.57
CA PRO A 1 -4.55 -17.13 -9.72
C PRO A 1 -3.69 -17.15 -8.47
N GLY A 2 -2.37 -17.02 -8.64
CA GLY A 2 -1.44 -17.00 -7.51
C GLY A 2 -1.49 -15.70 -6.73
N LEU A 3 -1.81 -14.59 -7.40
CA LEU A 3 -1.87 -13.25 -6.80
C LEU A 3 -3.00 -12.45 -7.42
N VAL A 4 -3.74 -11.76 -6.58
CA VAL A 4 -4.77 -10.80 -7.01
C VAL A 4 -4.31 -9.40 -6.59
N VAL A 5 -4.27 -8.48 -7.54
CA VAL A 5 -3.81 -7.10 -7.32
C VAL A 5 -4.99 -6.16 -7.48
N LEU A 6 -5.20 -5.32 -6.47
CA LEU A 6 -6.18 -4.24 -6.51
C LEU A 6 -5.43 -2.91 -6.58
N ALA A 7 -5.89 -2.02 -7.44
CA ALA A 7 -5.32 -0.69 -7.56
C ALA A 7 -6.45 0.33 -7.59
N GLY A 8 -6.43 1.27 -6.67
CA GLY A 8 -7.48 2.28 -6.56
C GLY A 8 -8.82 1.72 -6.12
N PHE A 9 -8.82 0.55 -5.49
CA PHE A 9 -10.06 -0.12 -5.07
C PHE A 9 -10.43 0.36 -3.67
N MET A 10 -11.58 1.00 -3.57
CA MET A 10 -12.03 1.66 -2.34
C MET A 10 -13.25 1.00 -1.70
N ARG A 11 -13.67 -0.17 -2.18
CA ARG A 11 -14.78 -0.90 -1.61
C ARG A 11 -14.30 -1.85 -0.52
N ILE A 12 -15.15 -2.02 0.50
CA ILE A 12 -14.94 -3.07 1.48
C ILE A 12 -15.35 -4.39 0.83
N LEU A 13 -14.43 -5.32 0.76
CA LEU A 13 -14.66 -6.65 0.21
C LEU A 13 -15.39 -7.52 1.21
N THR A 14 -16.15 -8.50 0.73
CA THR A 14 -16.79 -9.45 1.64
C THR A 14 -15.74 -10.26 2.39
N PRO A 15 -16.01 -10.63 3.66
CA PRO A 15 -15.08 -11.49 4.40
C PRO A 15 -14.76 -12.80 3.70
N ALA A 16 -15.75 -13.40 3.03
CA ALA A 16 -15.55 -14.66 2.28
C ALA A 16 -14.54 -14.49 1.15
N PHE A 17 -14.63 -13.39 0.38
CA PHE A 17 -13.70 -13.10 -0.70
C PHE A 17 -12.28 -12.90 -0.17
N VAL A 18 -12.14 -12.09 0.88
CA VAL A 18 -10.84 -11.79 1.50
C VAL A 18 -10.22 -13.07 2.06
N GLN A 19 -11.01 -13.90 2.74
CA GLN A 19 -10.52 -15.16 3.30
C GLN A 19 -10.05 -16.12 2.22
N HIS A 20 -10.78 -16.20 1.11
CA HIS A 20 -10.41 -17.08 0.00
C HIS A 20 -9.04 -16.73 -0.60
N TYR A 21 -8.70 -15.43 -0.65
CA TYR A 21 -7.45 -14.95 -1.21
C TYR A 21 -6.45 -14.48 -0.15
N GLN A 22 -6.63 -14.90 1.09
CA GLN A 22 -5.74 -14.50 2.19
C GLN A 22 -4.28 -14.81 1.86
N GLY A 23 -3.40 -13.79 2.01
CA GLY A 23 -2.00 -13.90 1.67
C GLY A 23 -1.68 -13.80 0.18
N ARG A 24 -2.70 -13.64 -0.68
CA ARG A 24 -2.56 -13.53 -2.13
C ARG A 24 -3.31 -12.34 -2.71
N LEU A 25 -3.85 -11.48 -1.86
CA LEU A 25 -4.60 -10.29 -2.25
C LEU A 25 -3.86 -9.07 -1.75
N ILE A 26 -3.41 -8.23 -2.68
CA ILE A 26 -2.69 -6.99 -2.34
C ILE A 26 -3.40 -5.78 -2.96
N ASN A 27 -3.21 -4.63 -2.34
CA ASN A 27 -3.74 -3.36 -2.81
C ASN A 27 -2.67 -2.29 -2.67
N ILE A 28 -2.70 -1.32 -3.57
CA ILE A 28 -1.89 -0.12 -3.44
C ILE A 28 -2.78 1.02 -2.98
N HIS A 29 -2.35 1.74 -1.95
CA HIS A 29 -3.08 2.85 -1.34
C HIS A 29 -2.22 4.11 -1.39
N PRO A 30 -2.77 5.26 -1.82
CA PRO A 30 -1.99 6.47 -2.01
C PRO A 30 -1.77 7.25 -0.71
N SER A 31 -1.20 6.61 0.30
CA SER A 31 -0.72 7.23 1.54
C SER A 31 0.34 6.37 2.18
N LEU A 32 1.02 6.91 3.17
CA LEU A 32 1.95 6.17 4.01
C LEU A 32 1.16 5.54 5.18
N LEU A 33 0.53 4.39 4.92
CA LEU A 33 -0.26 3.71 5.94
C LEU A 33 0.55 3.46 7.22
N PRO A 34 -0.02 3.60 8.38
CA PRO A 34 -1.44 3.74 8.70
C PRO A 34 -2.02 5.16 8.59
N ARG A 35 -1.25 6.13 8.09
CA ARG A 35 -1.76 7.49 7.90
C ARG A 35 -2.76 7.53 6.76
N HIS A 36 -3.81 8.32 6.93
CA HIS A 36 -4.77 8.65 5.87
C HIS A 36 -5.38 7.43 5.20
N ARG A 37 -6.01 6.57 5.98
CA ARG A 37 -6.84 5.47 5.45
C ARG A 37 -8.04 6.05 4.69
N GLY A 38 -8.54 5.30 3.72
CA GLY A 38 -9.76 5.65 3.01
C GLY A 38 -9.52 6.65 1.88
N LEU A 39 -10.47 7.57 1.69
CA LEU A 39 -10.50 8.48 0.56
C LEU A 39 -9.75 9.78 0.83
N ASP A 40 -9.50 10.54 -0.24
CA ASP A 40 -8.97 11.91 -0.19
C ASP A 40 -7.62 12.04 0.52
N THR A 41 -6.74 11.07 0.31
CA THR A 41 -5.47 10.99 1.02
C THR A 41 -4.57 12.20 0.77
N HIS A 42 -4.53 12.70 -0.46
CA HIS A 42 -3.68 13.85 -0.81
C HIS A 42 -4.16 15.11 -0.10
N ARG A 43 -5.48 15.35 -0.09
CA ARG A 43 -6.06 16.47 0.64
C ARG A 43 -5.80 16.34 2.13
N LYS A 44 -5.99 15.16 2.69
CA LYS A 44 -5.74 14.91 4.11
C LYS A 44 -4.29 15.16 4.50
N ALA A 45 -3.34 14.74 3.65
CA ALA A 45 -1.92 15.00 3.89
C ALA A 45 -1.60 16.49 3.88
N LEU A 46 -2.17 17.23 2.94
CA LEU A 46 -1.98 18.68 2.87
C LEU A 46 -2.61 19.38 4.07
N GLU A 47 -3.83 19.02 4.46
CA GLU A 47 -4.52 19.60 5.61
C GLU A 47 -3.81 19.31 6.93
N ALA A 48 -3.19 18.13 7.04
CA ALA A 48 -2.44 17.74 8.22
C ALA A 48 -1.07 18.43 8.31
N GLY A 49 -0.62 19.10 7.25
CA GLY A 49 0.70 19.72 7.21
C GLY A 49 1.83 18.71 7.12
N ASP A 50 1.60 17.55 6.55
CA ASP A 50 2.62 16.50 6.43
C ASP A 50 3.76 16.97 5.53
N ASP A 51 4.99 16.70 5.93
CA ASP A 51 6.18 16.98 5.13
C ASP A 51 6.46 15.85 4.13
N VAL A 52 5.93 14.67 4.41
CA VAL A 52 6.14 13.46 3.62
C VAL A 52 4.80 12.77 3.40
N HIS A 53 4.59 12.34 2.19
CA HIS A 53 3.42 11.56 1.78
C HIS A 53 3.91 10.40 0.91
N GLY A 54 3.03 9.64 0.31
CA GLY A 54 3.47 8.57 -0.58
C GLY A 54 2.41 7.53 -0.84
N ALA A 55 2.87 6.31 -1.06
CA ALA A 55 2.02 5.17 -1.35
C ALA A 55 2.47 3.95 -0.57
N SER A 56 1.52 3.06 -0.30
CA SER A 56 1.77 1.79 0.38
C SER A 56 1.15 0.65 -0.41
N VAL A 57 1.87 -0.46 -0.51
CA VAL A 57 1.29 -1.74 -0.95
C VAL A 57 1.13 -2.61 0.28
N HIS A 58 -0.06 -3.15 0.48
CA HIS A 58 -0.38 -3.95 1.65
C HIS A 58 -1.15 -5.21 1.26
N PHE A 59 -1.07 -6.22 2.11
CA PHE A 59 -2.00 -7.35 2.01
C PHE A 59 -3.38 -6.88 2.43
N VAL A 60 -4.40 -7.37 1.72
CA VAL A 60 -5.78 -7.00 2.00
C VAL A 60 -6.35 -7.96 3.05
N THR A 61 -6.98 -7.36 4.07
CA THR A 61 -7.73 -8.07 5.09
C THR A 61 -9.17 -7.55 5.10
N ALA A 62 -10.00 -8.06 5.99
CA ALA A 62 -11.38 -7.59 6.12
C ALA A 62 -11.47 -6.14 6.60
N GLU A 63 -10.42 -5.61 7.23
CA GLU A 63 -10.34 -4.24 7.68
C GLU A 63 -9.88 -3.32 6.54
N LEU A 64 -10.60 -2.22 6.31
CA LEU A 64 -10.25 -1.26 5.26
C LEU A 64 -8.86 -0.68 5.50
N ASP A 65 -7.95 -0.85 4.52
CA ASP A 65 -6.57 -0.38 4.57
C ASP A 65 -5.85 -0.76 5.86
N GLY A 66 -6.31 -1.82 6.54
CA GLY A 66 -5.78 -2.24 7.83
C GLY A 66 -4.87 -3.46 7.77
N GLY A 67 -4.68 -4.06 6.60
CA GLY A 67 -3.80 -5.21 6.46
C GLY A 67 -2.32 -4.85 6.58
N PRO A 68 -1.45 -5.85 6.77
CA PRO A 68 -0.02 -5.58 6.95
C PRO A 68 0.61 -4.96 5.72
N VAL A 69 1.38 -3.89 5.91
CA VAL A 69 2.03 -3.13 4.84
C VAL A 69 3.30 -3.85 4.41
N ILE A 70 3.43 -4.06 3.09
CA ILE A 70 4.59 -4.75 2.49
C ILE A 70 5.71 -3.75 2.23
N ALA A 71 5.40 -2.69 1.50
CA ALA A 71 6.40 -1.71 1.05
C ALA A 71 5.76 -0.35 0.89
N GLN A 72 6.58 0.69 1.02
CA GLN A 72 6.16 2.08 0.87
C GLN A 72 7.13 2.82 -0.03
N ALA A 73 6.59 3.78 -0.79
CA ALA A 73 7.36 4.75 -1.54
C ALA A 73 7.01 6.14 -1.02
N ARG A 74 8.01 6.94 -0.69
CA ARG A 74 7.84 8.27 -0.12
C ARG A 74 8.03 9.35 -1.15
N VAL A 75 7.26 10.45 -1.00
CA VAL A 75 7.44 11.68 -1.76
C VAL A 75 7.45 12.85 -0.80
N ALA A 76 8.22 13.89 -1.13
CA ALA A 76 8.19 15.12 -0.37
C ALA A 76 6.90 15.88 -0.66
N VAL A 77 6.35 16.53 0.38
CA VAL A 77 5.29 17.52 0.21
C VAL A 77 5.98 18.88 0.20
N ASN A 78 5.91 19.56 -0.95
CA ASN A 78 6.61 20.83 -1.14
C ASN A 78 5.69 22.01 -0.79
N PRO A 79 6.25 23.14 -0.31
CA PRO A 79 5.46 24.35 -0.13
C PRO A 79 4.79 24.74 -1.45
N GLY A 80 3.50 25.06 -1.39
CA GLY A 80 2.72 25.41 -2.56
C GLY A 80 2.14 24.24 -3.35
N ASP A 81 2.33 23.00 -2.90
CA ASP A 81 1.68 21.84 -3.50
C ASP A 81 0.16 21.93 -3.32
N ASP A 82 -0.56 21.62 -4.39
CA ASP A 82 -2.01 21.34 -4.32
C ASP A 82 -2.25 19.84 -4.43
N GLU A 83 -3.52 19.44 -4.35
CA GLU A 83 -3.88 18.02 -4.45
C GLU A 83 -3.42 17.41 -5.76
N GLU A 84 -3.56 18.13 -6.87
CA GLU A 84 -3.23 17.63 -8.20
C GLU A 84 -1.73 17.37 -8.36
N LYS A 85 -0.89 18.29 -7.90
CA LYS A 85 0.57 18.15 -7.97
C LYS A 85 1.04 17.01 -7.10
N LEU A 86 0.51 16.93 -5.88
CA LEU A 86 0.86 15.87 -4.95
C LEU A 86 0.42 14.50 -5.47
N ALA A 87 -0.81 14.41 -5.98
CA ALA A 87 -1.34 13.18 -6.56
C ALA A 87 -0.50 12.68 -7.72
N ALA A 88 -0.07 13.58 -8.62
CA ALA A 88 0.78 13.21 -9.75
C ALA A 88 2.13 12.65 -9.31
N ARG A 89 2.73 13.26 -8.28
CA ARG A 89 4.01 12.79 -7.73
C ARG A 89 3.87 11.42 -7.07
N VAL A 90 2.79 11.22 -6.31
CA VAL A 90 2.51 9.92 -5.69
C VAL A 90 2.24 8.86 -6.75
N LEU A 91 1.45 9.18 -7.78
CA LEU A 91 1.13 8.24 -8.86
C LEU A 91 2.38 7.75 -9.57
N ALA A 92 3.35 8.62 -9.81
CA ALA A 92 4.62 8.23 -10.44
C ALA A 92 5.35 7.19 -9.57
N ARG A 93 5.31 7.36 -8.24
CA ARG A 93 5.92 6.39 -7.32
C ARG A 93 5.11 5.09 -7.25
N GLU A 94 3.79 5.16 -7.34
CA GLU A 94 2.95 3.95 -7.38
C GLU A 94 3.30 3.07 -8.58
N HIS A 95 3.54 3.67 -9.74
CA HIS A 95 3.90 2.96 -10.96
C HIS A 95 5.26 2.26 -10.86
N GLU A 96 6.13 2.69 -9.97
CA GLU A 96 7.40 2.00 -9.68
C GLU A 96 7.23 0.93 -8.59
N LEU A 97 6.45 1.26 -7.56
CA LEU A 97 6.31 0.43 -6.36
C LEU A 97 5.55 -0.86 -6.62
N LEU A 98 4.41 -0.78 -7.29
CA LEU A 98 3.54 -1.94 -7.48
C LEU A 98 4.20 -3.04 -8.30
N PRO A 99 4.83 -2.76 -9.46
CA PRO A 99 5.55 -3.79 -10.20
C PRO A 99 6.67 -4.45 -9.38
N GLN A 100 7.36 -3.68 -8.54
CA GLN A 100 8.42 -4.21 -7.69
C GLN A 100 7.87 -5.24 -6.70
N VAL A 101 6.75 -4.94 -6.05
CA VAL A 101 6.12 -5.85 -5.10
C VAL A 101 5.60 -7.10 -5.80
N VAL A 102 4.98 -6.95 -6.96
CA VAL A 102 4.52 -8.07 -7.78
C VAL A 102 5.68 -8.99 -8.17
N ALA A 103 6.82 -8.41 -8.56
CA ALA A 103 8.02 -9.17 -8.89
C ALA A 103 8.52 -9.99 -7.68
N TRP A 104 8.57 -9.39 -6.50
CA TRP A 104 8.98 -10.10 -5.28
C TRP A 104 8.05 -11.26 -4.98
N PHE A 105 6.75 -11.07 -5.16
CA PHE A 105 5.79 -12.16 -4.94
C PHE A 105 5.99 -13.29 -5.96
N ALA A 106 6.17 -12.93 -7.23
CA ALA A 106 6.40 -13.91 -8.30
C ALA A 106 7.70 -14.71 -8.08
N GLU A 107 8.70 -14.09 -7.45
CA GLU A 107 9.97 -14.75 -7.09
C GLU A 107 9.85 -15.63 -5.83
N GLY A 108 8.69 -15.66 -5.20
CA GLY A 108 8.48 -16.41 -3.97
C GLY A 108 9.10 -15.78 -2.74
N ARG A 109 9.44 -14.49 -2.79
CA ARG A 109 10.14 -13.80 -1.70
C ARG A 109 9.20 -13.20 -0.66
N LEU A 110 7.92 -13.01 -1.02
CA LEU A 110 6.91 -12.43 -0.15
C LEU A 110 5.89 -13.46 0.29
N ALA A 111 5.51 -13.41 1.56
CA ALA A 111 4.42 -14.21 2.12
C ALA A 111 3.78 -13.46 3.29
N MET A 112 2.55 -13.83 3.62
CA MET A 112 1.91 -13.40 4.85
C MET A 112 1.80 -14.61 5.77
N ARG A 113 2.36 -14.52 6.97
CA ARG A 113 2.31 -15.59 7.97
C ARG A 113 1.94 -14.99 9.32
N ASN A 114 0.91 -15.56 9.93
CA ASN A 114 0.43 -15.11 11.26
C ASN A 114 0.12 -13.60 11.29
N GLY A 115 -0.44 -13.06 10.19
CA GLY A 115 -0.76 -11.65 10.09
C GLY A 115 0.43 -10.72 9.87
N GLN A 116 1.62 -11.25 9.60
CA GLN A 116 2.83 -10.47 9.35
C GLN A 116 3.35 -10.70 7.95
N VAL A 117 3.98 -9.66 7.39
CA VAL A 117 4.69 -9.77 6.11
C VAL A 117 6.03 -10.46 6.36
N CYS A 118 6.31 -11.48 5.57
CA CYS A 118 7.62 -12.13 5.54
C CYS A 118 8.29 -11.85 4.19
N PHE A 119 9.56 -11.47 4.23
CA PHE A 119 10.37 -11.24 3.05
C PHE A 119 11.62 -12.08 3.15
N ASP A 120 11.88 -12.90 2.14
CA ASP A 120 13.00 -13.87 2.14
C ASP A 120 12.98 -14.75 3.40
N ASN A 121 11.79 -15.22 3.79
CA ASN A 121 11.53 -16.09 4.95
C ASN A 121 11.76 -15.44 6.31
N ARG A 122 11.82 -14.11 6.38
CA ARG A 122 11.96 -13.37 7.63
C ARG A 122 10.78 -12.44 7.84
N ALA A 123 10.22 -12.45 9.04
CA ALA A 123 9.17 -11.51 9.41
C ALA A 123 9.74 -10.08 9.42
N LEU A 124 9.03 -9.16 8.76
CA LEU A 124 9.43 -7.76 8.74
C LEU A 124 8.97 -7.04 10.01
N SER A 125 9.83 -6.20 10.56
CA SER A 125 9.47 -5.32 11.68
C SER A 125 8.73 -4.07 11.24
N GLY A 126 8.77 -3.77 9.93
CA GLY A 126 8.07 -2.64 9.32
C GLY A 126 8.11 -2.76 7.81
N PRO A 127 7.44 -1.86 7.07
CA PRO A 127 7.41 -1.95 5.61
C PRO A 127 8.77 -1.71 4.98
N LEU A 128 9.01 -2.37 3.85
CA LEU A 128 10.18 -2.11 3.03
C LEU A 128 10.06 -0.70 2.45
N GLN A 129 11.17 0.03 2.43
CA GLN A 129 11.20 1.39 1.86
C GLN A 129 11.82 1.34 0.47
N CYS A 130 11.09 1.92 -0.49
CA CYS A 130 11.51 1.92 -1.90
C CYS A 130 11.71 3.34 -2.44
#